data_1bd32647a9a901fa3e7dfc73ef86dac8
#
_entry.id   1bd32647a9a901fa3e7dfc73ef86dac8
#
_cell.length_a   1.000
_cell.length_b   1.000
_cell.length_c   1.000
_cell.angle_alpha   90.00
_cell.angle_beta   90.00
_cell.angle_gamma   90.00
#
_symmetry.space_group_name_H-M   'P 1'
#
loop_
_entity.id
_entity.type
_entity.pdbx_description
1 polymer ?
#
loop_
_entity_poly.entity_id
_entity_poly.type
_entity_poly.pdbx_seq_one_letter_code
_entity_poly.pdbx_strand_id
1 'polypeptide(L)'
;NYKRIGETCGIQIKYASYETNNWNGIFSSDSEYLGLINLARVKQISVLEQLDLNEHLSKIERNKLDAIEKEINNYKKTYGLIDFTDMIQKFLDTKNIPPFDVIFVDEAQDLSLIQWAMINKIEQDTGCDVWVAGDDDQAIFGWAGADVDSFIDYDAEEIPLTKSERVPSSIQKIALNVINRIQDNRIDKEYLPKTEPGGILERYKLSDIDMSTSDWLILTRTKSLLKPIPTYLKKKGLFFNTAQGNSIGKS
;
A
#
# COMPACT_ATOMS: atom_id res chain seq x y z
N ASN A 1 -0.03 -11.61 -20.52
CA ASN A 1 0.33 -10.58 -21.49
C ASN A 1 1.70 -9.99 -21.19
N TYR A 2 2.03 -9.60 -19.96
CA TYR A 2 3.39 -9.14 -19.58
C TYR A 2 4.47 -10.18 -19.88
N LYS A 3 4.17 -11.48 -19.79
CA LYS A 3 5.10 -12.55 -20.15
C LYS A 3 5.58 -12.43 -21.59
N ARG A 4 4.65 -12.18 -22.53
CA ARG A 4 4.96 -12.01 -23.94
C ARG A 4 5.78 -10.74 -24.21
N ILE A 5 5.47 -9.65 -23.52
CA ILE A 5 6.26 -8.41 -23.55
C ILE A 5 7.68 -8.68 -23.04
N GLY A 6 7.82 -9.39 -21.91
CA GLY A 6 9.11 -9.77 -21.40
C GLY A 6 9.92 -10.60 -22.38
N GLU A 7 9.33 -11.59 -23.03
CA GLU A 7 9.97 -12.40 -24.07
C GLU A 7 10.48 -11.55 -25.23
N THR A 8 9.69 -10.56 -25.67
CA THR A 8 10.11 -9.60 -26.73
C THR A 8 11.28 -8.71 -26.30
N CYS A 9 11.32 -8.30 -25.03
CA CYS A 9 12.39 -7.47 -24.47
C CYS A 9 13.57 -8.27 -23.90
N GLY A 10 13.59 -9.60 -24.04
CA GLY A 10 14.62 -10.47 -23.50
C GLY A 10 14.62 -10.53 -21.95
N ILE A 11 13.45 -10.35 -21.33
CA ILE A 11 13.29 -10.47 -19.88
C ILE A 11 12.33 -11.62 -19.56
N GLN A 12 12.68 -12.44 -18.55
CA GLN A 12 11.73 -13.39 -18.00
C GLN A 12 10.82 -12.69 -17.00
N ILE A 13 9.62 -12.32 -17.39
CA ILE A 13 8.60 -11.86 -16.47
C ILE A 13 7.93 -13.09 -15.86
N LYS A 14 8.32 -13.43 -14.65
CA LYS A 14 7.56 -14.40 -13.84
C LYS A 14 6.32 -13.68 -13.32
N TYR A 15 5.14 -14.22 -13.58
CA TYR A 15 3.91 -13.76 -12.97
C TYR A 15 4.08 -13.79 -11.46
N ALA A 16 4.24 -12.62 -10.85
CA ALA A 16 3.71 -12.43 -9.53
C ALA A 16 2.19 -12.28 -9.74
N SER A 17 1.43 -13.34 -9.53
CA SER A 17 -0.01 -13.20 -9.38
C SER A 17 -0.23 -12.16 -8.28
N TYR A 18 -1.23 -11.29 -8.43
CA TYR A 18 -1.69 -10.38 -7.38
C TYR A 18 -2.06 -11.13 -6.06
N GLU A 19 -2.12 -12.43 -6.12
CA GLU A 19 -2.37 -13.36 -5.01
C GLU A 19 -1.12 -13.68 -4.18
N THR A 20 0.08 -13.43 -4.67
CA THR A 20 1.28 -13.54 -3.86
C THR A 20 1.59 -12.21 -3.21
N ASN A 21 0.85 -11.92 -2.18
CA ASN A 21 1.11 -11.02 -1.09
C ASN A 21 2.57 -11.08 -0.57
N ASN A 22 3.57 -10.75 -1.30
CA ASN A 22 4.94 -10.61 -0.83
C ASN A 22 5.25 -9.13 -0.61
N TRP A 23 5.07 -8.66 0.61
CA TRP A 23 5.45 -7.32 1.02
C TRP A 23 6.96 -7.02 0.83
N ASN A 24 7.81 -8.07 0.73
CA ASN A 24 9.22 -7.93 0.39
C ASN A 24 9.54 -8.40 -1.03
N GLY A 25 8.55 -8.64 -1.87
CA GLY A 25 8.78 -9.33 -3.13
C GLY A 25 7.70 -9.09 -4.15
N ILE A 26 7.28 -7.82 -4.29
CA ILE A 26 6.65 -7.39 -5.53
C ILE A 26 7.65 -7.59 -6.68
N PHE A 27 8.93 -7.74 -6.38
CA PHE A 27 10.00 -7.79 -7.35
C PHE A 27 10.84 -9.06 -7.15
N SER A 28 10.55 -10.11 -7.94
CA SER A 28 11.63 -10.99 -8.40
C SER A 28 12.59 -10.13 -9.26
N SER A 29 13.83 -10.53 -9.40
CA SER A 29 14.83 -9.79 -10.21
C SER A 29 14.33 -9.36 -11.59
N ASP A 30 13.40 -10.13 -12.16
CA ASP A 30 12.82 -9.87 -13.49
C ASP A 30 11.62 -8.93 -13.48
N SER A 31 11.08 -8.60 -12.30
CA SER A 31 9.95 -7.66 -12.13
C SER A 31 10.37 -6.28 -11.61
N GLU A 32 11.66 -6.06 -11.31
CA GLU A 32 12.19 -4.75 -10.88
C GLU A 32 11.89 -3.65 -11.92
N TYR A 33 12.06 -3.96 -13.21
CA TYR A 33 11.70 -3.06 -14.30
C TYR A 33 10.21 -2.65 -14.27
N LEU A 34 9.31 -3.63 -14.12
CA LEU A 34 7.88 -3.35 -14.04
C LEU A 34 7.51 -2.55 -12.80
N GLY A 35 8.18 -2.82 -11.70
CA GLY A 35 7.99 -2.08 -10.46
C GLY A 35 8.37 -0.61 -10.59
N LEU A 36 9.53 -0.33 -11.17
CA LEU A 36 9.96 1.03 -11.46
C LEU A 36 9.00 1.75 -12.39
N ILE A 37 8.57 1.08 -13.49
CA ILE A 37 7.61 1.66 -14.42
C ILE A 37 6.28 1.99 -13.73
N ASN A 38 5.75 1.06 -12.92
CA ASN A 38 4.50 1.31 -12.20
C ASN A 38 4.65 2.40 -11.15
N LEU A 39 5.76 2.41 -10.41
CA LEU A 39 6.03 3.42 -9.39
C LEU A 39 6.19 4.82 -10.00
N ALA A 40 6.90 4.93 -11.12
CA ALA A 40 7.03 6.19 -11.87
C ALA A 40 5.64 6.73 -12.28
N ARG A 41 4.79 5.85 -12.80
CA ARG A 41 3.44 6.23 -13.26
C ARG A 41 2.53 6.72 -12.13
N VAL A 42 2.53 6.05 -10.98
CA VAL A 42 1.70 6.49 -9.83
C VAL A 42 2.24 7.74 -9.15
N LYS A 43 3.55 7.99 -9.27
CA LYS A 43 4.20 9.23 -8.84
C LYS A 43 4.21 10.33 -9.90
N GLN A 44 3.69 10.06 -11.10
CA GLN A 44 3.64 11.01 -12.22
C GLN A 44 5.01 11.60 -12.61
N ILE A 45 6.07 10.79 -12.50
CA ILE A 45 7.43 11.12 -12.93
C ILE A 45 7.91 10.19 -14.05
N SER A 46 9.00 10.53 -14.69
CA SER A 46 9.60 9.65 -15.71
C SER A 46 10.19 8.38 -15.08
N VAL A 47 10.25 7.30 -15.84
CA VAL A 47 10.89 6.04 -15.38
C VAL A 47 12.36 6.21 -15.09
N LEU A 48 13.03 7.12 -15.79
CA LEU A 48 14.46 7.40 -15.59
C LEU A 48 14.69 8.20 -14.30
N GLU A 49 13.82 9.15 -14.01
CA GLU A 49 13.81 9.89 -12.76
C GLU A 49 13.54 8.98 -11.57
N GLN A 50 12.54 8.07 -11.69
CA GLN A 50 12.27 7.07 -10.67
C GLN A 50 13.48 6.13 -10.45
N LEU A 51 14.22 5.79 -11.51
CA LEU A 51 15.45 4.99 -11.36
C LEU A 51 16.53 5.77 -10.61
N ASP A 52 16.71 7.06 -10.90
CA ASP A 52 17.70 7.91 -10.24
C ASP A 52 17.43 8.11 -8.75
N LEU A 53 16.15 8.10 -8.34
CA LEU A 53 15.74 8.10 -6.93
C LEU A 53 16.03 6.78 -6.19
N ASN A 54 16.42 5.72 -6.90
CA ASN A 54 16.66 4.38 -6.34
C ASN A 54 18.14 3.95 -6.57
N GLU A 55 19.08 4.61 -5.92
CA GLU A 55 20.53 4.37 -6.06
C GLU A 55 20.96 2.90 -5.89
N HIS A 56 20.21 2.13 -5.09
CA HIS A 56 20.48 0.71 -4.86
C HIS A 56 20.13 -0.21 -6.05
N LEU A 57 19.44 0.30 -7.06
CA LEU A 57 19.07 -0.43 -8.27
C LEU A 57 20.09 -0.25 -9.42
N SER A 58 21.38 -0.11 -9.09
CA SER A 58 22.49 0.11 -10.05
C SER A 58 22.61 -0.97 -11.13
N LYS A 59 21.96 -2.10 -10.98
CA LYS A 59 21.92 -3.20 -11.98
C LYS A 59 20.89 -2.99 -13.09
N ILE A 60 20.01 -2.01 -12.95
CA ILE A 60 18.98 -1.70 -13.95
C ILE A 60 19.59 -0.92 -15.10
N GLU A 61 19.48 -1.46 -16.29
CA GLU A 61 19.95 -0.82 -17.51
C GLU A 61 18.95 0.24 -17.99
N ARG A 62 19.35 1.51 -18.01
CA ARG A 62 18.49 2.66 -18.40
C ARG A 62 17.83 2.47 -19.77
N ASN A 63 18.63 2.08 -20.78
CA ASN A 63 18.13 1.85 -22.14
C ASN A 63 17.10 0.71 -22.20
N LYS A 64 17.31 -0.32 -21.41
CA LYS A 64 16.40 -1.47 -21.34
C LYS A 64 15.10 -1.10 -20.62
N LEU A 65 15.20 -0.30 -19.54
CA LEU A 65 14.02 0.21 -18.82
C LEU A 65 13.12 1.04 -19.75
N ASP A 66 13.69 1.98 -20.49
CA ASP A 66 12.98 2.81 -21.48
C ASP A 66 12.35 1.96 -22.61
N ALA A 67 13.10 0.96 -23.12
CA ALA A 67 12.59 0.06 -24.15
C ALA A 67 11.38 -0.77 -23.66
N ILE A 68 11.43 -1.26 -22.43
CA ILE A 68 10.36 -2.05 -21.83
C ILE A 68 9.11 -1.18 -21.64
N GLU A 69 9.26 0.04 -21.12
CA GLU A 69 8.14 0.97 -20.97
C GLU A 69 7.46 1.24 -22.32
N LYS A 70 8.25 1.55 -23.35
CA LYS A 70 7.73 1.78 -24.71
C LYS A 70 6.98 0.57 -25.27
N GLU A 71 7.54 -0.64 -25.07
CA GLU A 71 6.89 -1.86 -25.53
C GLU A 71 5.58 -2.16 -24.79
N ILE A 72 5.53 -1.93 -23.46
CA ILE A 72 4.28 -2.03 -22.69
C ILE A 72 3.22 -1.08 -23.24
N ASN A 73 3.58 0.17 -23.47
CA ASN A 73 2.67 1.18 -23.98
C ASN A 73 2.18 0.84 -25.41
N ASN A 74 3.07 0.39 -26.28
CA ASN A 74 2.74 -0.08 -27.63
C ASN A 74 1.79 -1.29 -27.60
N TYR A 75 2.08 -2.26 -26.73
CA TYR A 75 1.24 -3.44 -26.57
C TYR A 75 -0.17 -3.06 -26.10
N LYS A 76 -0.28 -2.22 -25.07
CA LYS A 76 -1.57 -1.73 -24.58
C LYS A 76 -2.34 -1.00 -25.68
N LYS A 77 -1.68 -0.12 -26.43
CA LYS A 77 -2.28 0.62 -27.52
C LYS A 77 -2.78 -0.31 -28.64
N THR A 78 -1.95 -1.28 -29.04
CA THR A 78 -2.27 -2.23 -30.13
C THR A 78 -3.47 -3.10 -29.80
N TYR A 79 -3.60 -3.54 -28.54
CA TYR A 79 -4.65 -4.47 -28.13
C TYR A 79 -5.81 -3.80 -27.37
N GLY A 80 -5.83 -2.47 -27.28
CA GLY A 80 -6.88 -1.73 -26.56
C GLY A 80 -6.96 -2.05 -25.08
N LEU A 81 -5.81 -2.36 -24.44
CA LEU A 81 -5.74 -2.75 -23.03
C LEU A 81 -5.47 -1.55 -22.13
N ILE A 82 -6.06 -1.59 -20.95
CA ILE A 82 -5.83 -0.62 -19.87
C ILE A 82 -5.59 -1.36 -18.56
N ASP A 83 -4.72 -0.83 -17.71
CA ASP A 83 -4.60 -1.22 -16.33
C ASP A 83 -5.24 -0.17 -15.38
N PHE A 84 -5.18 -0.40 -14.06
CA PHE A 84 -5.79 0.52 -13.09
C PHE A 84 -5.21 1.94 -13.14
N THR A 85 -3.89 2.08 -13.34
CA THR A 85 -3.26 3.39 -13.49
C THR A 85 -3.70 4.09 -14.77
N ASP A 86 -3.85 3.35 -15.88
CA ASP A 86 -4.41 3.89 -17.13
C ASP A 86 -5.85 4.37 -16.96
N MET A 87 -6.64 3.72 -16.10
CA MET A 87 -8.02 4.15 -15.82
C MET A 87 -8.02 5.54 -15.16
N ILE A 88 -7.17 5.74 -14.14
CA ILE A 88 -7.04 7.05 -13.47
C ILE A 88 -6.51 8.08 -14.47
N GLN A 89 -5.48 7.75 -15.25
CA GLN A 89 -4.93 8.67 -16.25
C GLN A 89 -6.00 9.09 -17.27
N LYS A 90 -6.78 8.15 -17.79
CA LYS A 90 -7.89 8.48 -18.71
C LYS A 90 -8.96 9.33 -18.05
N PHE A 91 -9.22 9.14 -16.76
CA PHE A 91 -10.12 10.01 -16.02
C PHE A 91 -9.54 11.43 -15.94
N LEU A 92 -8.25 11.58 -15.67
CA LEU A 92 -7.59 12.89 -15.67
C LEU A 92 -7.68 13.59 -17.06
N ASP A 93 -7.67 12.83 -18.14
CA ASP A 93 -7.79 13.35 -19.50
C ASP A 93 -9.24 13.70 -19.89
N THR A 94 -10.25 13.25 -19.13
CA THR A 94 -11.66 13.51 -19.46
C THR A 94 -12.06 14.94 -19.15
N LYS A 95 -12.97 15.49 -19.97
CA LYS A 95 -13.56 16.82 -19.75
C LYS A 95 -14.95 16.76 -19.11
N ASN A 96 -15.54 15.58 -19.06
CA ASN A 96 -16.91 15.38 -18.58
C ASN A 96 -16.85 14.56 -17.30
N ILE A 97 -16.80 15.25 -16.16
CA ILE A 97 -16.91 14.62 -14.83
C ILE A 97 -18.37 14.70 -14.40
N PRO A 98 -18.95 13.58 -13.89
CA PRO A 98 -20.26 13.63 -13.28
C PRO A 98 -20.30 14.66 -12.14
N PRO A 99 -21.40 15.40 -11.96
CA PRO A 99 -21.51 16.33 -10.86
C PRO A 99 -21.52 15.57 -9.53
N PHE A 100 -20.75 16.08 -8.58
CA PHE A 100 -20.75 15.65 -7.19
C PHE A 100 -21.04 16.85 -6.31
N ASP A 101 -21.82 16.67 -5.24
CA ASP A 101 -22.00 17.69 -4.21
C ASP A 101 -20.94 17.56 -3.12
N VAL A 102 -20.60 16.32 -2.75
CA VAL A 102 -19.62 16.01 -1.71
C VAL A 102 -18.85 14.74 -2.09
N ILE A 103 -17.56 14.70 -1.80
CA ILE A 103 -16.75 13.49 -1.84
C ILE A 103 -16.08 13.23 -0.49
N PHE A 104 -16.01 11.98 -0.08
CA PHE A 104 -15.29 11.54 1.10
C PHE A 104 -14.10 10.67 0.68
N VAL A 105 -12.94 11.01 1.20
CA VAL A 105 -11.68 10.31 0.94
C VAL A 105 -11.21 9.71 2.25
N ASP A 106 -11.20 8.40 2.37
CA ASP A 106 -10.74 7.68 3.56
C ASP A 106 -9.35 7.09 3.32
N GLU A 107 -8.57 6.90 4.41
CA GLU A 107 -7.17 6.43 4.38
C GLU A 107 -6.29 7.26 3.42
N ALA A 108 -6.46 8.58 3.44
CA ALA A 108 -5.86 9.47 2.45
C ALA A 108 -4.31 9.49 2.48
N GLN A 109 -3.69 9.14 3.62
CA GLN A 109 -2.23 8.99 3.74
C GLN A 109 -1.66 7.89 2.84
N ASP A 110 -2.50 6.99 2.32
CA ASP A 110 -2.08 5.89 1.45
C ASP A 110 -2.25 6.19 -0.05
N LEU A 111 -2.74 7.38 -0.40
CA LEU A 111 -2.96 7.78 -1.77
C LEU A 111 -1.65 8.16 -2.47
N SER A 112 -1.53 7.76 -3.73
CA SER A 112 -0.45 8.16 -4.62
C SER A 112 -0.73 9.53 -5.28
N LEU A 113 0.31 10.17 -5.83
CA LEU A 113 0.17 11.46 -6.52
C LEU A 113 -0.88 11.45 -7.64
N ILE A 114 -0.97 10.37 -8.43
CA ILE A 114 -2.00 10.29 -9.48
C ILE A 114 -3.42 10.19 -8.90
N GLN A 115 -3.61 9.61 -7.71
CA GLN A 115 -4.91 9.57 -7.03
C GLN A 115 -5.24 10.94 -6.43
N TRP A 116 -4.28 11.63 -5.85
CA TRP A 116 -4.45 13.02 -5.43
C TRP A 116 -4.81 13.94 -6.60
N ALA A 117 -4.13 13.79 -7.74
CA ALA A 117 -4.48 14.54 -8.95
C ALA A 117 -5.93 14.28 -9.39
N MET A 118 -6.43 13.03 -9.23
CA MET A 118 -7.82 12.70 -9.53
C MET A 118 -8.80 13.42 -8.58
N ILE A 119 -8.53 13.45 -7.29
CA ILE A 119 -9.36 14.14 -6.30
C ILE A 119 -9.39 15.65 -6.60
N ASN A 120 -8.24 16.27 -6.76
CA ASN A 120 -8.12 17.69 -7.08
C ASN A 120 -8.86 18.05 -8.37
N LYS A 121 -8.81 17.18 -9.39
CA LYS A 121 -9.55 17.41 -10.62
C LYS A 121 -11.05 17.34 -10.41
N ILE A 122 -11.56 16.40 -9.61
CA ILE A 122 -13.00 16.32 -9.30
C ILE A 122 -13.43 17.59 -8.59
N GLU A 123 -12.72 18.01 -7.57
CA GLU A 123 -13.00 19.22 -6.82
C GLU A 123 -13.04 20.45 -7.73
N GLN A 124 -12.00 20.65 -8.54
CA GLN A 124 -11.88 21.80 -9.45
C GLN A 124 -12.97 21.84 -10.52
N ASP A 125 -13.29 20.68 -11.12
CA ASP A 125 -14.23 20.61 -12.24
C ASP A 125 -15.70 20.62 -11.81
N THR A 126 -16.01 20.20 -10.56
CA THR A 126 -17.38 20.11 -10.04
C THR A 126 -17.69 21.15 -8.98
N GLY A 127 -16.70 21.70 -8.27
CA GLY A 127 -16.88 22.57 -7.13
C GLY A 127 -17.48 21.87 -5.91
N CYS A 128 -17.31 20.55 -5.80
CA CYS A 128 -17.83 19.77 -4.68
C CYS A 128 -17.05 20.00 -3.39
N ASP A 129 -17.70 19.78 -2.26
CA ASP A 129 -17.01 19.71 -0.97
C ASP A 129 -16.20 18.43 -0.86
N VAL A 130 -14.94 18.56 -0.43
CA VAL A 130 -14.04 17.40 -0.25
C VAL A 130 -13.75 17.22 1.24
N TRP A 131 -14.06 16.04 1.74
CA TRP A 131 -13.74 15.59 3.10
C TRP A 131 -12.66 14.54 3.05
N VAL A 132 -11.52 14.82 3.68
CA VAL A 132 -10.36 13.95 3.69
C VAL A 132 -10.15 13.40 5.09
N ALA A 133 -10.09 12.09 5.24
CA ALA A 133 -9.79 11.41 6.49
C ALA A 133 -8.53 10.55 6.34
N GLY A 134 -7.67 10.57 7.34
CA GLY A 134 -6.43 9.80 7.33
C GLY A 134 -5.63 9.96 8.61
N ASP A 135 -4.54 9.23 8.70
CA ASP A 135 -3.59 9.29 9.81
C ASP A 135 -2.17 9.14 9.25
N ASP A 136 -1.42 10.22 9.18
CA ASP A 136 -0.03 10.22 8.68
C ASP A 136 0.88 9.29 9.48
N ASP A 137 0.60 9.06 10.78
CA ASP A 137 1.32 8.07 11.60
C ASP A 137 1.12 6.63 11.11
N GLN A 138 0.11 6.37 10.28
CA GLN A 138 -0.17 5.07 9.67
C GLN A 138 0.31 4.97 8.21
N ALA A 139 0.98 5.97 7.67
CA ALA A 139 1.50 5.99 6.31
C ALA A 139 2.66 4.98 6.13
N ILE A 140 2.34 3.78 5.71
CA ILE A 140 3.31 2.68 5.52
C ILE A 140 3.48 2.25 4.06
N PHE A 141 2.78 2.88 3.11
CA PHE A 141 2.75 2.50 1.71
C PHE A 141 3.57 3.39 0.77
N GLY A 142 4.48 4.23 1.31
CA GLY A 142 5.38 5.06 0.50
C GLY A 142 6.20 4.25 -0.52
N TRP A 143 6.57 3.01 -0.19
CA TRP A 143 7.24 2.09 -1.12
C TRP A 143 6.36 1.67 -2.32
N ALA A 144 5.04 1.78 -2.21
CA ALA A 144 4.06 1.52 -3.28
C ALA A 144 3.66 2.79 -4.04
N GLY A 145 4.20 3.94 -3.66
CA GLY A 145 3.95 5.22 -4.30
C GLY A 145 2.94 6.11 -3.57
N ALA A 146 2.53 5.75 -2.36
CA ALA A 146 1.75 6.65 -1.51
C ALA A 146 2.55 7.92 -1.22
N ASP A 147 1.87 9.05 -1.19
CA ASP A 147 2.42 10.38 -0.98
C ASP A 147 1.76 11.02 0.24
N VAL A 148 2.38 10.80 1.39
CA VAL A 148 1.87 11.31 2.66
C VAL A 148 1.96 12.83 2.76
N ASP A 149 2.92 13.45 2.06
CA ASP A 149 3.10 14.89 2.06
C ASP A 149 1.86 15.60 1.46
N SER A 150 1.28 15.06 0.40
CA SER A 150 0.01 15.57 -0.14
C SER A 150 -1.15 15.50 0.84
N PHE A 151 -1.15 14.56 1.79
CA PHE A 151 -2.14 14.49 2.85
C PHE A 151 -1.88 15.53 3.94
N ILE A 152 -0.62 15.66 4.38
CA ILE A 152 -0.21 16.59 5.44
C ILE A 152 -0.42 18.05 4.98
N ASP A 153 -0.07 18.35 3.73
CA ASP A 153 -0.12 19.68 3.16
C ASP A 153 -1.50 20.04 2.54
N TYR A 154 -2.52 19.17 2.71
CA TYR A 154 -3.83 19.40 2.14
C TYR A 154 -4.49 20.65 2.77
N ASP A 155 -4.83 21.64 1.95
CA ASP A 155 -5.40 22.91 2.39
C ASP A 155 -6.88 22.77 2.78
N ALA A 156 -7.15 22.47 4.03
CA ALA A 156 -8.49 22.29 4.58
C ALA A 156 -8.55 22.63 6.08
N GLU A 157 -9.76 22.80 6.60
CA GLU A 157 -9.98 22.91 8.05
C GLU A 157 -9.72 21.54 8.71
N GLU A 158 -8.79 21.51 9.68
CA GLU A 158 -8.44 20.29 10.40
C GLU A 158 -9.40 20.01 11.55
N ILE A 159 -9.94 18.81 11.59
CA ILE A 159 -10.81 18.31 12.67
C ILE A 159 -10.16 17.07 13.30
N PRO A 160 -9.38 17.21 14.38
CA PRO A 160 -8.68 16.07 14.96
C PRO A 160 -9.64 15.14 15.72
N LEU A 161 -9.59 13.84 15.38
CA LEU A 161 -10.26 12.76 16.10
C LEU A 161 -9.32 12.18 17.16
N THR A 162 -9.21 12.86 18.30
CA THR A 162 -8.18 12.57 19.31
C THR A 162 -8.44 11.27 20.09
N LYS A 163 -9.70 10.89 20.31
CA LYS A 163 -10.03 9.74 21.14
C LYS A 163 -10.12 8.45 20.35
N SER A 164 -9.34 7.45 20.73
CA SER A 164 -9.45 6.10 20.18
C SER A 164 -10.54 5.28 20.90
N GLU A 165 -11.48 4.74 20.13
CA GLU A 165 -12.47 3.78 20.63
C GLU A 165 -11.94 2.32 20.56
N ARG A 166 -10.77 2.11 19.99
CA ARG A 166 -10.18 0.78 19.76
C ARG A 166 -8.93 0.50 20.58
N VAL A 167 -8.01 1.45 20.68
CA VAL A 167 -6.66 1.24 21.21
C VAL A 167 -6.60 1.48 22.73
N PRO A 168 -6.31 0.46 23.53
CA PRO A 168 -6.16 0.63 25.00
C PRO A 168 -4.85 1.37 25.35
N SER A 169 -4.82 1.98 26.54
CA SER A 169 -3.71 2.82 27.02
C SER A 169 -2.36 2.11 27.04
N SER A 170 -2.34 0.82 27.37
CA SER A 170 -1.10 0.03 27.39
C SER A 170 -0.48 -0.13 26.00
N ILE A 171 -1.31 -0.35 24.97
CA ILE A 171 -0.87 -0.48 23.57
C ILE A 171 -0.47 0.89 23.03
N GLN A 172 -1.29 1.92 23.30
CA GLN A 172 -1.01 3.28 22.84
C GLN A 172 0.34 3.78 23.34
N LYS A 173 0.67 3.55 24.62
CA LYS A 173 1.96 3.95 25.19
C LYS A 173 3.15 3.38 24.41
N ILE A 174 3.05 2.11 23.96
CA ILE A 174 4.10 1.50 23.14
C ILE A 174 4.12 2.14 21.75
N ALA A 175 2.95 2.34 21.12
CA ALA A 175 2.85 2.95 19.80
C ALA A 175 3.46 4.37 19.81
N LEU A 176 3.14 5.20 20.80
CA LEU A 176 3.70 6.54 20.94
C LEU A 176 5.22 6.51 21.13
N ASN A 177 5.78 5.55 21.87
CA ASN A 177 7.23 5.41 22.00
C ASN A 177 7.93 5.09 20.67
N VAL A 178 7.23 4.48 19.71
CA VAL A 178 7.75 4.19 18.38
C VAL A 178 7.59 5.41 17.48
N ILE A 179 6.37 5.96 17.41
CA ILE A 179 6.04 7.03 16.47
C ILE A 179 6.75 8.34 16.79
N ASN A 180 6.99 8.64 18.07
CA ASN A 180 7.73 9.83 18.50
C ASN A 180 9.22 9.84 18.07
N ARG A 181 9.70 8.79 17.39
CA ARG A 181 11.01 8.78 16.74
C ARG A 181 10.99 9.47 15.37
N ILE A 182 9.81 9.68 14.80
CA ILE A 182 9.61 10.45 13.57
C ILE A 182 9.60 11.92 13.98
N GLN A 183 10.55 12.71 13.47
CA GLN A 183 10.73 14.10 13.84
C GLN A 183 10.29 15.07 12.76
N ASP A 184 10.27 14.62 11.51
CA ASP A 184 9.96 15.43 10.34
C ASP A 184 8.71 14.93 9.64
N ASN A 185 7.98 15.82 8.96
CA ASN A 185 6.79 15.51 8.16
C ASN A 185 5.73 14.71 8.92
N ARG A 186 5.28 15.26 10.04
CA ARG A 186 4.28 14.66 10.90
C ARG A 186 3.35 15.73 11.47
N ILE A 187 2.06 15.48 11.42
CA ILE A 187 1.07 16.32 12.09
C ILE A 187 1.18 16.10 13.61
N ASP A 188 1.29 17.18 14.38
CA ASP A 188 1.29 17.07 15.85
C ASP A 188 -0.12 16.75 16.35
N LYS A 189 -0.26 15.63 17.03
CA LYS A 189 -1.56 15.08 17.43
C LYS A 189 -1.56 14.64 18.88
N GLU A 190 -2.65 14.93 19.58
CA GLU A 190 -2.93 14.34 20.88
C GLU A 190 -3.75 13.07 20.74
N TYR A 191 -3.26 11.96 21.26
CA TYR A 191 -3.96 10.68 21.26
C TYR A 191 -4.46 10.34 22.67
N LEU A 192 -5.76 10.16 22.80
CA LEU A 192 -6.40 9.64 24.00
C LEU A 192 -6.77 8.17 23.80
N PRO A 193 -6.37 7.27 24.69
CA PRO A 193 -6.74 5.85 24.59
C PRO A 193 -8.21 5.64 24.90
N LYS A 194 -8.73 4.47 24.53
CA LYS A 194 -10.00 4.03 25.05
C LYS A 194 -9.94 3.82 26.57
N THR A 195 -11.11 3.80 27.21
CA THR A 195 -11.23 3.77 28.67
C THR A 195 -10.63 2.50 29.29
N GLU A 196 -10.75 1.34 28.64
CA GLU A 196 -10.21 0.09 29.14
C GLU A 196 -8.67 0.07 29.03
N PRO A 197 -7.96 -0.31 30.11
CA PRO A 197 -6.51 -0.24 30.11
C PRO A 197 -5.82 -1.23 29.16
N GLY A 198 -6.47 -2.33 28.80
CA GLY A 198 -5.87 -3.42 28.03
C GLY A 198 -4.73 -4.11 28.78
N GLY A 199 -3.98 -4.94 28.08
CA GLY A 199 -2.84 -5.64 28.64
C GLY A 199 -1.79 -5.97 27.57
N ILE A 200 -0.56 -6.19 28.01
CA ILE A 200 0.55 -6.64 27.20
C ILE A 200 1.15 -7.86 27.86
N LEU A 201 1.32 -8.92 27.07
CA LEU A 201 1.98 -10.14 27.47
C LEU A 201 3.14 -10.43 26.53
N GLU A 202 4.37 -10.29 27.03
CA GLU A 202 5.55 -10.61 26.23
C GLU A 202 5.85 -12.12 26.29
N ARG A 203 6.07 -12.71 25.12
CA ARG A 203 6.50 -14.10 24.95
C ARG A 203 7.49 -14.20 23.81
N TYR A 204 8.52 -15.02 24.01
CA TYR A 204 9.59 -15.18 23.01
C TYR A 204 9.36 -16.33 22.06
N LYS A 205 8.51 -17.28 22.41
CA LYS A 205 8.20 -18.46 21.58
C LYS A 205 6.70 -18.59 21.37
N LEU A 206 6.33 -18.92 20.15
CA LEU A 206 4.93 -19.19 19.78
C LEU A 206 4.32 -20.31 20.63
N SER A 207 5.15 -21.30 21.04
CA SER A 207 4.73 -22.41 21.90
C SER A 207 4.28 -21.99 23.31
N ASP A 208 4.69 -20.80 23.75
CA ASP A 208 4.39 -20.30 25.09
C ASP A 208 3.04 -19.58 25.16
N ILE A 209 2.37 -19.46 24.01
CA ILE A 209 1.07 -18.81 23.89
C ILE A 209 -0.01 -19.88 23.77
N ASP A 210 -0.96 -19.88 24.72
CA ASP A 210 -2.15 -20.71 24.62
C ASP A 210 -3.21 -19.98 23.76
N MET A 211 -3.39 -20.47 22.54
CA MET A 211 -4.33 -19.93 21.57
C MET A 211 -5.67 -20.70 21.55
N SER A 212 -5.91 -21.59 22.51
CA SER A 212 -7.12 -22.44 22.53
C SER A 212 -8.33 -21.75 23.15
N THR A 213 -8.15 -20.66 23.88
CA THR A 213 -9.15 -20.10 24.78
C THR A 213 -9.86 -18.84 24.29
N SER A 214 -9.44 -18.26 23.16
CA SER A 214 -10.01 -17.01 22.63
C SER A 214 -9.72 -16.83 21.15
N ASP A 215 -10.32 -15.80 20.55
CA ASP A 215 -10.03 -15.39 19.19
C ASP A 215 -8.67 -14.66 19.13
N TRP A 216 -7.82 -15.08 18.21
CA TRP A 216 -6.47 -14.55 18.03
C TRP A 216 -6.29 -13.97 16.64
N LEU A 217 -5.73 -12.78 16.55
CA LEU A 217 -5.23 -12.19 15.33
C LEU A 217 -3.68 -12.22 15.36
N ILE A 218 -3.08 -12.92 14.41
CA ILE A 218 -1.62 -13.03 14.31
C ILE A 218 -1.13 -12.11 13.21
N LEU A 219 -0.38 -11.10 13.58
CA LEU A 219 0.24 -10.13 12.67
C LEU A 219 1.75 -10.33 12.64
N THR A 220 2.33 -10.18 11.46
CA THR A 220 3.78 -10.22 11.26
C THR A 220 4.24 -9.09 10.35
N ARG A 221 5.47 -8.62 10.55
CA ARG A 221 6.06 -7.56 9.71
C ARG A 221 6.19 -7.98 8.25
N THR A 222 6.46 -9.27 8.00
CA THR A 222 6.62 -9.82 6.65
C THR A 222 5.96 -11.19 6.53
N LYS A 223 5.57 -11.58 5.32
CA LYS A 223 5.01 -12.92 5.06
C LYS A 223 5.98 -14.07 5.31
N SER A 224 7.27 -13.84 5.18
CA SER A 224 8.27 -14.86 5.52
C SER A 224 8.17 -15.25 6.99
N LEU A 225 7.92 -14.31 7.87
CA LEU A 225 7.67 -14.57 9.29
C LEU A 225 6.34 -15.29 9.54
N LEU A 226 5.36 -15.11 8.67
CA LEU A 226 4.06 -15.79 8.77
C LEU A 226 4.12 -17.27 8.35
N LYS A 227 5.02 -17.65 7.42
CA LYS A 227 5.10 -18.99 6.84
C LYS A 227 5.09 -20.18 7.85
N PRO A 228 5.81 -20.15 8.98
CA PRO A 228 5.82 -21.25 9.95
C PRO A 228 4.52 -21.37 10.75
N ILE A 229 3.73 -20.30 10.86
CA ILE A 229 2.58 -20.22 11.77
C ILE A 229 1.45 -21.17 11.38
N PRO A 230 1.00 -21.25 10.12
CA PRO A 230 -0.02 -22.22 9.70
C PRO A 230 0.35 -23.67 10.02
N THR A 231 1.62 -24.04 9.81
CA THR A 231 2.10 -25.39 10.13
C THR A 231 2.06 -25.66 11.62
N TYR A 232 2.43 -24.68 12.44
CA TYR A 232 2.35 -24.78 13.90
C TYR A 232 0.90 -24.94 14.37
N LEU A 233 -0.03 -24.09 13.89
CA LEU A 233 -1.45 -24.13 14.27
C LEU A 233 -2.10 -25.46 13.90
N LYS A 234 -1.83 -25.99 12.69
CA LYS A 234 -2.29 -27.32 12.25
C LYS A 234 -1.79 -28.45 13.17
N LYS A 235 -0.52 -28.42 13.58
CA LYS A 235 0.04 -29.39 14.52
C LYS A 235 -0.63 -29.34 15.91
N LYS A 236 -1.14 -28.18 16.29
CA LYS A 236 -1.89 -27.97 17.54
C LYS A 236 -3.39 -28.26 17.42
N GLY A 237 -3.87 -28.61 16.23
CA GLY A 237 -5.29 -28.87 15.99
C GLY A 237 -6.15 -27.60 16.03
N LEU A 238 -5.55 -26.42 15.86
CA LEU A 238 -6.26 -25.15 15.88
C LEU A 238 -6.75 -24.78 14.47
N PHE A 239 -7.99 -24.37 14.38
CA PHE A 239 -8.57 -23.81 13.15
C PHE A 239 -8.15 -22.34 13.01
N PHE A 240 -7.89 -21.92 11.78
CA PHE A 240 -7.52 -20.55 11.50
C PHE A 240 -7.94 -20.13 10.09
N ASN A 241 -8.12 -18.85 9.90
CA ASN A 241 -8.35 -18.23 8.60
C ASN A 241 -7.10 -17.44 8.18
N THR A 242 -6.86 -17.35 6.90
CA THR A 242 -5.87 -16.45 6.31
C THR A 242 -6.56 -15.56 5.29
N ALA A 243 -5.92 -14.49 4.86
CA ALA A 243 -6.41 -13.67 3.76
C ALA A 243 -6.66 -14.46 2.45
N GLN A 244 -6.09 -15.68 2.35
CA GLN A 244 -6.20 -16.56 1.18
C GLN A 244 -7.21 -17.72 1.37
N GLY A 245 -7.86 -17.81 2.52
CA GLY A 245 -8.84 -18.86 2.83
C GLY A 245 -8.65 -19.52 4.19
N ASN A 246 -9.46 -20.54 4.46
CA ASN A 246 -9.54 -21.24 5.73
C ASN A 246 -8.50 -22.37 5.81
N SER A 247 -8.16 -22.77 7.04
CA SER A 247 -7.29 -23.92 7.32
C SER A 247 -7.89 -25.25 6.89
N ILE A 248 -9.21 -25.31 6.74
CA ILE A 248 -9.95 -26.46 6.22
C ILE A 248 -9.92 -26.31 4.69
N GLY A 249 -9.17 -27.21 4.02
CA GLY A 249 -9.20 -27.28 2.56
C GLY A 249 -10.63 -27.49 2.06
N LYS A 250 -10.98 -26.87 0.94
CA LYS A 250 -12.19 -27.26 0.22
C LYS A 250 -12.01 -28.73 -0.15
N SER A 251 -12.85 -29.60 0.43
CA SER A 251 -12.98 -31.01 0.04
C SER A 251 -13.45 -31.12 -1.41
#